data_4e463d9be8c298fcc8d1eb41f8598c62
#
_entry.id   4e463d9be8c298fcc8d1eb41f8598c62
#
_cell.length_a   1.000
_cell.length_b   1.000
_cell.length_c   1.000
_cell.angle_alpha   90.00
_cell.angle_beta   90.00
_cell.angle_gamma   90.00
#
_symmetry.space_group_name_H-M   'P 1'
#
loop_
_entity.id
_entity.type
_entity.pdbx_description
1 polymer ?
#
loop_
_entity_poly.entity_id
_entity_poly.type
_entity_poly.pdbx_seq_one_letter_code
_entity_poly.pdbx_strand_id
1 'polypeptide(L)' 'VYTPPEDQGLQDALRRLPEKYRLPLLLHHLDGYSIQAISQMLHLPASTVKGRLYEGRRRLTALLREEDH' A
#
# COMPACT_ATOMS: atom_id res chain seq x y z
N VAL A 1 -20.53 4.00 12.34
CA VAL A 1 -19.18 4.47 12.68
C VAL A 1 -18.76 5.56 11.69
N TYR A 2 -18.38 6.71 12.23
CA TYR A 2 -17.95 7.83 11.40
C TYR A 2 -16.59 7.55 10.76
N THR A 3 -16.48 7.72 9.44
CA THR A 3 -15.21 7.59 8.71
C THR A 3 -14.82 8.97 8.21
N PRO A 4 -13.67 9.53 8.66
CA PRO A 4 -13.24 10.83 8.17
C PRO A 4 -13.03 10.84 6.65
N PRO A 5 -13.27 11.97 5.98
CA PRO A 5 -13.13 12.04 4.52
C PRO A 5 -11.73 11.65 4.01
N GLU A 6 -10.68 11.99 4.74
CA GLU A 6 -9.33 11.60 4.34
C GLU A 6 -9.13 10.10 4.35
N ASP A 7 -9.78 9.39 5.30
CA ASP A 7 -9.70 7.93 5.34
C ASP A 7 -10.45 7.31 4.18
N GLN A 8 -11.58 7.92 3.77
CA GLN A 8 -12.32 7.44 2.61
C GLN A 8 -11.51 7.59 1.33
N GLY A 9 -10.82 8.72 1.17
CA GLY A 9 -9.96 8.94 0.03
C GLY A 9 -8.82 7.95 -0.03
N LEU A 10 -8.22 7.66 1.13
CA LEU A 10 -7.14 6.68 1.21
C LEU A 10 -7.64 5.28 0.83
N GLN A 11 -8.79 4.87 1.34
CA GLN A 11 -9.33 3.56 1.03
C GLN A 11 -9.68 3.42 -0.45
N ASP A 12 -10.25 4.46 -1.05
CA ASP A 12 -10.55 4.45 -2.48
C ASP A 12 -9.28 4.33 -3.31
N ALA A 13 -8.24 5.07 -2.93
CA ALA A 13 -6.95 5.01 -3.61
C ALA A 13 -6.33 3.62 -3.49
N LEU A 14 -6.40 3.01 -2.31
CA LEU A 14 -5.89 1.66 -2.10
C LEU A 14 -6.61 0.65 -2.98
N ARG A 15 -7.94 0.78 -3.12
CA ARG A 15 -8.70 -0.14 -3.98
C ARG A 15 -8.30 -0.03 -5.43
N ARG A 16 -7.84 1.16 -5.86
CA ARG A 16 -7.42 1.40 -7.25
C ARG A 16 -6.01 0.90 -7.52
N LEU A 17 -5.24 0.60 -6.48
CA LEU A 17 -3.91 0.04 -6.66
C LEU A 17 -3.99 -1.43 -7.07
N PRO A 18 -3.12 -1.89 -8.00
CA PRO A 18 -2.99 -3.32 -8.25
C PRO A 18 -2.63 -4.07 -6.96
N GLU A 19 -3.12 -5.29 -6.83
CA GLU A 19 -2.93 -6.07 -5.61
C GLU A 19 -1.46 -6.25 -5.25
N LYS A 20 -0.59 -6.42 -6.24
CA LYS A 20 0.83 -6.63 -5.99
C LYS A 20 1.49 -5.46 -5.25
N TYR A 21 0.93 -4.27 -5.33
CA TYR A 21 1.40 -3.11 -4.57
C TYR A 21 0.61 -2.92 -3.28
N ARG A 22 -0.70 -3.12 -3.35
CA ARG A 22 -1.59 -2.92 -2.21
C ARG A 22 -1.27 -3.86 -1.06
N LEU A 23 -1.08 -5.14 -1.38
CA LEU A 23 -0.87 -6.15 -0.34
C LEU A 23 0.38 -5.90 0.50
N PRO A 24 1.57 -5.66 -0.10
CA PRO A 24 2.74 -5.33 0.73
C PRO A 24 2.55 -4.05 1.54
N LEU A 25 1.88 -3.05 0.98
CA LEU A 25 1.63 -1.81 1.71
C LEU A 25 0.78 -2.05 2.96
N LEU A 26 -0.30 -2.81 2.81
CA LEU A 26 -1.17 -3.11 3.94
C LEU A 26 -0.45 -3.93 5.00
N LEU A 27 0.30 -4.93 4.59
CA LEU A 27 1.04 -5.78 5.53
C LEU A 27 2.09 -4.98 6.31
N HIS A 28 2.77 -4.05 5.64
CA HIS A 28 3.83 -3.30 6.28
C HIS A 28 3.31 -2.16 7.13
N HIS A 29 2.38 -1.37 6.61
CA HIS A 29 1.93 -0.13 7.27
C HIS A 29 0.79 -0.33 8.25
N LEU A 30 -0.15 -1.24 7.98
CA LEU A 30 -1.25 -1.50 8.89
C LEU A 30 -0.93 -2.60 9.89
N ASP A 31 -0.40 -3.71 9.41
CA ASP A 31 -0.17 -4.88 10.26
C ASP A 31 1.21 -4.87 10.90
N GLY A 32 2.10 -4.00 10.46
CA GLY A 32 3.39 -3.83 11.10
C GLY A 32 4.42 -4.91 10.79
N TYR A 33 4.19 -5.73 9.77
CA TYR A 33 5.16 -6.77 9.40
C TYR A 33 6.42 -6.16 8.82
N SER A 34 7.57 -6.76 9.16
CA SER A 34 8.85 -6.35 8.58
C SER A 34 8.93 -6.77 7.11
N ILE A 35 9.85 -6.14 6.37
CA ILE A 35 10.09 -6.52 4.99
C ILE A 35 10.49 -7.99 4.89
N GLN A 36 11.31 -8.46 5.84
CA GLN A 36 11.71 -9.87 5.89
C GLN A 36 10.50 -10.79 6.07
N ALA A 37 9.60 -10.44 6.99
CA ALA A 37 8.40 -11.24 7.21
C ALA A 37 7.52 -11.28 5.97
N ILE A 38 7.32 -10.13 5.33
CA ILE A 38 6.50 -10.04 4.12
C ILE A 38 7.13 -10.86 2.99
N SER A 39 8.45 -10.81 2.87
CA SER A 39 9.20 -11.61 1.90
C SER A 39 8.87 -13.09 2.07
N GLN A 40 8.87 -13.58 3.31
CA GLN A 40 8.54 -14.97 3.59
C GLN A 40 7.06 -15.27 3.34
N MET A 41 6.17 -14.38 3.74
CA MET A 41 4.74 -14.59 3.60
C MET A 41 4.32 -14.64 2.13
N LEU A 42 4.91 -13.80 1.29
CA LEU A 42 4.55 -13.70 -0.12
C LEU A 42 5.45 -14.54 -1.02
N HIS A 43 6.46 -15.20 -0.46
CA HIS A 43 7.43 -15.99 -1.23
C HIS A 43 8.14 -15.17 -2.29
N LEU A 44 8.56 -13.96 -1.91
CA LEU A 44 9.25 -13.02 -2.78
C LEU A 44 10.58 -12.60 -2.17
N PRO A 45 11.59 -12.30 -2.99
CA PRO A 45 12.83 -11.72 -2.45
C PRO A 45 12.56 -10.41 -1.72
N ALA A 46 13.33 -10.13 -0.67
CA ALA A 46 13.17 -8.89 0.09
C ALA A 46 13.35 -7.65 -0.79
N SER A 47 14.25 -7.71 -1.78
CA SER A 47 14.44 -6.60 -2.72
C SER A 47 13.19 -6.32 -3.53
N THR A 48 12.47 -7.37 -3.92
CA THR A 48 11.20 -7.22 -4.63
C THR A 48 10.14 -6.58 -3.75
N VAL A 49 10.08 -6.98 -2.46
CA VAL A 49 9.14 -6.38 -1.51
C VAL A 49 9.45 -4.89 -1.35
N LYS A 50 10.72 -4.53 -1.19
CA LYS A 50 11.13 -3.12 -1.09
C LYS A 50 10.70 -2.33 -2.32
N GLY A 51 10.94 -2.89 -3.51
CA GLY A 51 10.57 -2.23 -4.76
C GLY A 51 9.07 -2.02 -4.87
N ARG A 52 8.28 -3.02 -4.45
CA ARG A 52 6.82 -2.92 -4.48
C ARG A 52 6.30 -1.90 -3.48
N LEU A 53 6.92 -1.82 -2.30
CA LEU A 53 6.56 -0.79 -1.32
C LEU A 53 6.86 0.61 -1.84
N TYR A 54 8.03 0.78 -2.45
CA TYR A 54 8.42 2.07 -3.02
C TYR A 54 7.46 2.49 -4.14
N GLU A 55 7.25 1.60 -5.10
CA GLU A 55 6.39 1.92 -6.24
C GLU A 55 4.93 2.05 -5.82
N GLY A 56 4.50 1.24 -4.87
CA GLY A 56 3.14 1.33 -4.34
C GLY A 56 2.87 2.66 -3.69
N ARG A 57 3.81 3.14 -2.87
CA ARG A 57 3.67 4.46 -2.23
C ARG A 57 3.64 5.58 -3.27
N ARG A 58 4.48 5.47 -4.29
CA ARG A 58 4.52 6.48 -5.35
C ARG A 58 3.18 6.54 -6.08
N ARG A 59 2.62 5.39 -6.43
CA ARG A 59 1.33 5.30 -7.11
C ARG A 59 0.19 5.77 -6.22
N LEU A 60 0.24 5.40 -4.96
CA LEU A 60 -0.78 5.82 -4.00
C LEU A 60 -0.81 7.33 -3.84
N THR A 61 0.37 7.94 -3.73
CA THR A 61 0.48 9.39 -3.64
C THR A 61 -0.13 10.07 -4.86
N ALA A 62 0.14 9.53 -6.06
CA ALA A 62 -0.42 10.08 -7.29
C ALA A 62 -1.94 9.97 -7.30
N LEU A 63 -2.49 8.85 -6.86
CA LEU A 63 -3.94 8.67 -6.79
C LEU A 63 -4.59 9.64 -5.80
N LEU A 64 -3.95 9.85 -4.66
CA LEU A 64 -4.47 10.78 -3.66
C LEU A 64 -4.46 12.22 -4.18
N ARG A 65 -3.44 12.58 -4.96
CA ARG A 65 -3.37 13.91 -5.57
C ARG A 65 -4.49 14.12 -6.59
N GLU A 66 -4.82 13.09 -7.36
CA GLU A 66 -5.92 13.18 -8.31
C GLU A 66 -7.24 13.46 -7.62
N GLU A 67 -7.45 12.87 -6.44
CA GLU A 67 -8.70 13.05 -5.70
C GLU A 67 -8.79 14.41 -5.02
N ASP A 68 -7.69 15.11 -4.86
CA ASP A 68 -7.68 16.44 -4.26
C ASP A 68 -8.15 17.54 -5.22
N HIS A 69 -8.44 17.22 -6.46
CA HIS A 69 -8.89 18.20 -7.46
C HIS A 69 -10.40 18.39 -7.45
#